data_64b4f5bbb8cd6572b252829dc56404e7
#
_entry.id   64b4f5bbb8cd6572b252829dc56404e7
#
_cell.length_a   1.000
_cell.length_b   1.000
_cell.length_c   1.000
_cell.angle_alpha   90.00
_cell.angle_beta   90.00
_cell.angle_gamma   90.00
#
_symmetry.space_group_name_H-M   'P 1'
#
loop_
_entity.id
_entity.type
_entity.pdbx_description
1 polymer ?
#
loop_
_entity_poly.entity_id
_entity_poly.type
_entity_poly.pdbx_seq_one_letter_code
_entity_poly.pdbx_strand_id
1 'polypeptide(L)'
;MLLICITAALLVWLLPARLWKGRALLWFDAVGLAAYGTYGAAKGLAFGVAPIPAIGMGVLTACLGGIIRDVLAGDPSILMRAELYVTAAALSAALVVALLLLGLPVAISGAIAAAAGFLLRAGAIHFGWKLPSYRR
;
A
#
# COMPACT_ATOMS: atom_id res chain seq x y z
N MET A 1 -4.93 -3.98 -19.33
CA MET A 1 -3.84 -3.72 -18.37
C MET A 1 -2.59 -3.10 -19.01
N LEU A 2 -2.06 -3.64 -20.09
CA LEU A 2 -0.86 -3.10 -20.77
C LEU A 2 -1.01 -1.64 -21.21
N LEU A 3 -2.17 -1.26 -21.77
CA LEU A 3 -2.49 0.11 -22.18
C LEU A 3 -2.44 1.10 -20.99
N ILE A 4 -2.92 0.70 -19.81
CA ILE A 4 -2.89 1.54 -18.60
C ILE A 4 -1.45 1.75 -18.15
N CYS A 5 -0.62 0.71 -18.19
CA CYS A 5 0.79 0.83 -17.84
C CYS A 5 1.56 1.71 -18.83
N ILE A 6 1.29 1.58 -20.13
CA ILE A 6 1.93 2.41 -21.18
C ILE A 6 1.49 3.87 -21.05
N THR A 7 0.19 4.15 -20.86
CA THR A 7 -0.31 5.52 -20.65
C THR A 7 0.25 6.14 -19.38
N ALA A 8 0.34 5.38 -18.27
CA ALA A 8 0.96 5.85 -17.05
C ALA A 8 2.44 6.18 -17.24
N ALA A 9 3.19 5.30 -17.91
CA ALA A 9 4.60 5.52 -18.22
C ALA A 9 4.81 6.75 -19.12
N LEU A 10 3.98 6.92 -20.14
CA LEU A 10 4.03 8.09 -21.02
C LEU A 10 3.67 9.38 -20.28
N LEU A 11 2.68 9.37 -19.39
CA LEU A 11 2.32 10.50 -18.56
C LEU A 11 3.45 10.90 -17.64
N VAL A 12 4.13 9.93 -17.02
CA VAL A 12 5.29 10.19 -16.16
C VAL A 12 6.44 10.77 -16.98
N TRP A 13 6.64 10.32 -18.20
CA TRP A 13 7.72 10.78 -19.08
C TRP A 13 7.47 12.17 -19.67
N LEU A 14 6.21 12.50 -19.96
CA LEU A 14 5.81 13.80 -20.54
C LEU A 14 5.66 14.91 -19.48
N LEU A 15 5.41 14.54 -18.21
CA LEU A 15 5.28 15.51 -17.14
C LEU A 15 6.66 15.94 -16.61
N PRO A 16 6.89 17.24 -16.36
CA PRO A 16 8.18 17.71 -15.89
C PRO A 16 8.58 17.06 -14.56
N ALA A 17 9.83 16.65 -14.46
CA ALA A 17 10.41 15.98 -13.29
C ALA A 17 10.19 16.75 -11.95
N ARG A 18 9.85 18.03 -12.00
CA ARG A 18 9.52 18.84 -10.82
C ARG A 18 8.24 18.39 -10.11
N LEU A 19 7.26 17.81 -10.82
CA LEU A 19 6.02 17.30 -10.25
C LEU A 19 6.23 15.97 -9.51
N TRP A 20 7.27 15.22 -9.88
CA TRP A 20 7.57 13.90 -9.34
C TRP A 20 8.63 13.92 -8.22
N LYS A 21 9.26 15.08 -7.96
CA LYS A 21 10.27 15.21 -6.91
C LYS A 21 9.65 15.15 -5.51
N GLY A 22 9.98 14.10 -4.78
CA GLY A 22 9.81 13.97 -3.33
C GLY A 22 8.41 13.53 -2.89
N ARG A 23 7.57 14.45 -2.43
CA ARG A 23 6.32 14.13 -1.72
C ARG A 23 5.23 13.50 -2.59
N ALA A 24 5.12 13.87 -3.86
CA ALA A 24 4.07 13.36 -4.74
C ALA A 24 4.14 11.83 -4.90
N LEU A 25 5.35 11.29 -5.09
CA LEU A 25 5.56 9.85 -5.22
C LEU A 25 5.10 9.10 -3.96
N LEU A 26 5.37 9.64 -2.77
CA LEU A 26 4.95 9.05 -1.50
C LEU A 26 3.41 9.01 -1.35
N TRP A 27 2.71 10.04 -1.87
CA TRP A 27 1.25 10.08 -1.84
C TRP A 27 0.62 9.07 -2.80
N PHE A 28 1.15 8.96 -4.02
CA PHE A 28 0.70 7.93 -4.96
C PHE A 28 0.99 6.51 -4.45
N ASP A 29 2.14 6.31 -3.84
CA ASP A 29 2.50 5.06 -3.18
C ASP A 29 1.54 4.73 -2.03
N ALA A 30 1.14 5.72 -1.23
CA ALA A 30 0.17 5.52 -0.14
C ALA A 30 -1.20 5.05 -0.64
N VAL A 31 -1.68 5.58 -1.77
CA VAL A 31 -2.92 5.13 -2.42
C VAL A 31 -2.76 3.69 -2.93
N GLY A 32 -1.66 3.41 -3.61
CA GLY A 32 -1.35 2.07 -4.11
C GLY A 32 -1.27 1.04 -2.99
N LEU A 33 -0.55 1.37 -1.92
CA LEU A 33 -0.38 0.51 -0.75
C LEU A 33 -1.73 0.13 -0.12
N ALA A 34 -2.60 1.12 0.11
CA ALA A 34 -3.90 0.89 0.71
C ALA A 34 -4.82 0.05 -0.21
N ALA A 35 -4.85 0.37 -1.51
CA ALA A 35 -5.66 -0.35 -2.48
C ALA A 35 -5.19 -1.81 -2.67
N TYR A 36 -3.88 -2.02 -2.87
CA TYR A 36 -3.35 -3.36 -3.10
C TYR A 36 -3.29 -4.22 -1.84
N GLY A 37 -3.12 -3.64 -0.66
CA GLY A 37 -3.24 -4.35 0.62
C GLY A 37 -4.65 -4.91 0.81
N THR A 38 -5.64 -4.08 0.59
CA THR A 38 -7.05 -4.46 0.63
C THR A 38 -7.39 -5.50 -0.43
N TYR A 39 -7.01 -5.26 -1.68
CA TYR A 39 -7.31 -6.17 -2.80
C TYR A 39 -6.65 -7.53 -2.64
N GLY A 40 -5.37 -7.58 -2.26
CA GLY A 40 -4.63 -8.83 -2.08
C GLY A 40 -5.23 -9.71 -0.99
N ALA A 41 -5.61 -9.11 0.15
CA ALA A 41 -6.24 -9.82 1.25
C ALA A 41 -7.65 -10.32 0.90
N ALA A 42 -8.49 -9.46 0.30
CA ALA A 42 -9.84 -9.84 -0.11
C ALA A 42 -9.82 -10.97 -1.16
N LYS A 43 -8.88 -10.88 -2.10
CA LYS A 43 -8.72 -11.92 -3.12
C LYS A 43 -8.24 -13.24 -2.52
N GLY A 44 -7.31 -13.21 -1.56
CA GLY A 44 -6.87 -14.40 -0.82
C GLY A 44 -8.05 -15.11 -0.16
N LEU A 45 -8.91 -14.37 0.56
CA LEU A 45 -10.13 -14.95 1.15
C LEU A 45 -11.08 -15.53 0.11
N ALA A 46 -11.28 -14.85 -1.02
CA ALA A 46 -12.15 -15.32 -2.10
C ALA A 46 -11.67 -16.64 -2.71
N PHE A 47 -10.36 -16.92 -2.67
CA PHE A 47 -9.77 -18.21 -3.07
C PHE A 47 -9.76 -19.27 -1.94
N GLY A 48 -10.42 -19.01 -0.82
CA GLY A 48 -10.51 -19.95 0.29
C GLY A 48 -9.26 -20.02 1.18
N VAL A 49 -8.38 -19.03 1.07
CA VAL A 49 -7.21 -18.93 1.96
C VAL A 49 -7.69 -18.53 3.35
N ALA A 50 -7.12 -19.14 4.39
CA ALA A 50 -7.44 -18.81 5.78
C ALA A 50 -7.18 -17.32 6.07
N PRO A 51 -7.91 -16.69 7.02
CA PRO A 51 -7.85 -15.23 7.26
C PRO A 51 -6.45 -14.69 7.52
N ILE A 52 -5.65 -15.35 8.36
CA ILE A 52 -4.30 -14.89 8.71
C ILE A 52 -3.35 -14.90 7.51
N PRO A 53 -3.19 -16.01 6.75
CA PRO A 53 -2.43 -15.98 5.51
C PRO A 53 -2.95 -14.99 4.47
N ALA A 54 -4.29 -14.78 4.37
CA ALA A 54 -4.87 -13.79 3.47
C ALA A 54 -4.43 -12.36 3.81
N ILE A 55 -4.35 -12.01 5.11
CA ILE A 55 -3.75 -10.74 5.55
C ILE A 55 -2.29 -10.64 5.09
N GLY A 56 -1.51 -11.69 5.29
CA GLY A 56 -0.12 -11.75 4.81
C GLY A 56 0.01 -11.53 3.31
N MET A 57 -0.86 -12.14 2.51
CA MET A 57 -0.91 -11.93 1.06
C MET A 57 -1.21 -10.46 0.71
N GLY A 58 -2.13 -9.81 1.43
CA GLY A 58 -2.42 -8.41 1.27
C GLY A 58 -1.21 -7.52 1.54
N VAL A 59 -0.52 -7.74 2.67
CA VAL A 59 0.68 -6.99 3.04
C VAL A 59 1.79 -7.17 2.00
N LEU A 60 2.06 -8.40 1.57
CA LEU A 60 3.08 -8.68 0.55
C LEU A 60 2.73 -8.00 -0.77
N THR A 61 1.48 -8.10 -1.23
CA THR A 61 1.02 -7.47 -2.47
C THR A 61 1.20 -5.95 -2.43
N ALA A 62 0.89 -5.32 -1.30
CA ALA A 62 1.04 -3.88 -1.11
C ALA A 62 2.52 -3.44 -1.11
N CYS A 63 3.38 -4.19 -0.43
CA CYS A 63 4.78 -3.80 -0.22
C CYS A 63 5.69 -4.10 -1.41
N LEU A 64 5.42 -5.18 -2.16
CA LEU A 64 6.28 -5.63 -3.26
C LEU A 64 6.49 -4.56 -4.33
N GLY A 65 5.43 -3.82 -4.68
CA GLY A 65 5.54 -2.73 -5.67
C GLY A 65 6.54 -1.65 -5.26
N GLY A 66 6.49 -1.22 -4.00
CA GLY A 66 7.42 -0.24 -3.43
C GLY A 66 8.87 -0.76 -3.38
N ILE A 67 9.05 -2.02 -2.99
CA ILE A 67 10.37 -2.67 -2.95
C ILE A 67 10.98 -2.73 -4.35
N ILE A 68 10.24 -3.23 -5.34
CA ILE A 68 10.72 -3.34 -6.72
C ILE A 68 11.08 -1.97 -7.26
N ARG A 69 10.25 -0.96 -7.04
CA ARG A 69 10.54 0.42 -7.43
C ARG A 69 11.85 0.91 -6.83
N ASP A 70 12.05 0.74 -5.53
CA ASP A 70 13.23 1.25 -4.83
C ASP A 70 14.50 0.53 -5.31
N VAL A 71 14.43 -0.78 -5.53
CA VAL A 71 15.54 -1.55 -6.10
C VAL A 71 15.90 -1.08 -7.50
N LEU A 72 14.90 -0.85 -8.36
CA LEU A 72 15.12 -0.36 -9.73
C LEU A 72 15.63 1.09 -9.77
N ALA A 73 15.23 1.91 -8.80
CA ALA A 73 15.68 3.30 -8.66
C ALA A 73 17.08 3.42 -8.02
N GLY A 74 17.60 2.34 -7.42
CA GLY A 74 18.85 2.36 -6.65
C GLY A 74 18.75 3.13 -5.34
N ASP A 75 17.52 3.38 -4.88
CA ASP A 75 17.25 4.05 -3.62
C ASP A 75 17.18 3.05 -2.45
N PRO A 76 17.55 3.45 -1.21
CA PRO A 76 17.38 2.59 -0.05
C PRO A 76 15.89 2.27 0.13
N SER A 77 15.58 0.98 0.22
CA SER A 77 14.20 0.48 0.30
C SER A 77 13.40 1.22 1.37
N ILE A 78 12.18 1.60 1.02
CA ILE A 78 11.21 2.25 1.91
C ILE A 78 10.91 1.40 3.17
N LEU A 79 11.06 0.07 3.07
CA LEU A 79 10.96 -0.85 4.21
C LEU A 79 12.07 -0.66 5.25
N MET A 80 13.23 -0.16 4.86
CA MET A 80 14.35 0.10 5.78
C MET A 80 14.20 1.46 6.49
N ARG A 81 13.29 2.31 6.03
CA ARG A 81 12.93 3.53 6.74
C ARG A 81 12.01 3.16 7.89
N ALA A 82 12.29 3.71 9.07
CA ALA A 82 11.45 3.52 10.28
C ALA A 82 10.09 4.24 10.15
N GLU A 83 9.41 4.03 9.05
CA GLU A 83 8.12 4.63 8.73
C GLU A 83 7.00 3.60 8.89
N LEU A 84 5.79 4.10 9.14
CA LEU A 84 4.57 3.30 9.28
C LEU A 84 4.08 2.77 7.90
N TYR A 85 4.98 2.13 7.13
CA TYR A 85 4.67 1.61 5.79
C TYR A 85 3.98 0.25 5.85
N VAL A 86 4.64 -0.72 6.45
CA VAL A 86 4.13 -2.08 6.59
C VAL A 86 2.90 -2.12 7.52
N THR A 87 2.88 -1.27 8.55
CA THR A 87 1.73 -1.16 9.46
C THR A 87 0.48 -0.64 8.79
N ALA A 88 0.61 0.31 7.85
CA ALA A 88 -0.54 0.78 7.06
C ALA A 88 -1.07 -0.30 6.11
N ALA A 89 -0.17 -1.07 5.47
CA ALA A 89 -0.56 -2.22 4.66
C ALA A 89 -1.25 -3.31 5.49
N ALA A 90 -0.71 -3.61 6.67
CA ALA A 90 -1.29 -4.59 7.59
C ALA A 90 -2.66 -4.15 8.12
N LEU A 91 -2.83 -2.86 8.42
CA LEU A 91 -4.13 -2.32 8.85
C LEU A 91 -5.19 -2.49 7.75
N SER A 92 -4.89 -2.08 6.51
CA SER A 92 -5.86 -2.23 5.41
C SER A 92 -6.18 -3.70 5.12
N ALA A 93 -5.18 -4.58 5.11
CA ALA A 93 -5.37 -6.00 4.90
C ALA A 93 -6.18 -6.67 6.03
N ALA A 94 -5.85 -6.37 7.28
CA ALA A 94 -6.57 -6.95 8.43
C ALA A 94 -8.00 -6.43 8.52
N LEU A 95 -8.21 -5.14 8.26
CA LEU A 95 -9.53 -4.54 8.34
C LEU A 95 -10.48 -5.09 7.27
N VAL A 96 -10.03 -5.23 6.01
CA VAL A 96 -10.88 -5.82 4.97
C VAL A 96 -11.25 -7.25 5.29
N VAL A 97 -10.31 -8.05 5.81
CA VAL A 97 -10.57 -9.44 6.21
C VAL A 97 -11.61 -9.49 7.34
N ALA A 98 -11.45 -8.66 8.37
CA ALA A 98 -12.39 -8.59 9.47
C ALA A 98 -13.80 -8.18 9.01
N LEU A 99 -13.93 -7.16 8.17
CA LEU A 99 -15.21 -6.69 7.65
C LEU A 99 -15.90 -7.72 6.76
N LEU A 100 -15.13 -8.45 5.93
CA LEU A 100 -15.66 -9.55 5.10
C LEU A 100 -16.14 -10.72 5.95
N LEU A 101 -15.45 -11.07 7.04
CA LEU A 101 -15.86 -12.12 7.97
C LEU A 101 -17.13 -11.71 8.76
N LEU A 102 -17.37 -10.41 8.97
CA LEU A 102 -18.60 -9.88 9.54
C LEU A 102 -19.75 -9.86 8.53
N GLY A 103 -19.55 -10.30 7.29
CA GLY A 103 -20.57 -10.41 6.25
C GLY A 103 -20.86 -9.10 5.50
N LEU A 104 -20.00 -8.08 5.61
CA LEU A 104 -20.20 -6.85 4.83
C LEU A 104 -19.87 -7.09 3.35
N PRO A 105 -20.54 -6.36 2.42
CA PRO A 105 -20.24 -6.41 1.00
C PRO A 105 -18.78 -6.04 0.71
N VAL A 106 -18.16 -6.72 -0.25
CA VAL A 106 -16.75 -6.51 -0.64
C VAL A 106 -16.44 -5.06 -0.97
N ALA A 107 -17.36 -4.36 -1.66
CA ALA A 107 -17.18 -2.96 -2.04
C ALA A 107 -17.08 -2.03 -0.81
N ILE A 108 -17.94 -2.20 0.17
CA ILE A 108 -17.98 -1.40 1.39
C ILE A 108 -16.76 -1.72 2.26
N SER A 109 -16.48 -3.02 2.46
CA SER A 109 -15.32 -3.49 3.23
C SER A 109 -14.01 -2.98 2.63
N GLY A 110 -13.90 -3.05 1.29
CA GLY A 110 -12.76 -2.56 0.56
C GLY A 110 -12.55 -1.05 0.68
N ALA A 111 -13.63 -0.27 0.54
CA ALA A 111 -13.57 1.18 0.66
C ALA A 111 -13.13 1.63 2.06
N ILE A 112 -13.73 1.04 3.11
CA ILE A 112 -13.40 1.37 4.50
C ILE A 112 -11.95 0.99 4.82
N ALA A 113 -11.53 -0.22 4.45
CA ALA A 113 -10.18 -0.72 4.72
C ALA A 113 -9.11 0.09 3.97
N ALA A 114 -9.34 0.39 2.69
CA ALA A 114 -8.44 1.22 1.91
C ALA A 114 -8.35 2.66 2.47
N ALA A 115 -9.48 3.25 2.85
CA ALA A 115 -9.49 4.58 3.47
C ALA A 115 -8.71 4.59 4.79
N ALA A 116 -8.88 3.58 5.66
CA ALA A 116 -8.17 3.49 6.93
C ALA A 116 -6.65 3.35 6.72
N GLY A 117 -6.21 2.46 5.84
CA GLY A 117 -4.79 2.30 5.51
C GLY A 117 -4.19 3.55 4.87
N PHE A 118 -4.92 4.19 3.96
CA PHE A 118 -4.50 5.46 3.35
C PHE A 118 -4.37 6.57 4.38
N LEU A 119 -5.35 6.75 5.28
CA LEU A 119 -5.32 7.78 6.32
C LEU A 119 -4.15 7.58 7.29
N LEU A 120 -3.87 6.34 7.68
CA LEU A 120 -2.71 6.05 8.52
C LEU A 120 -1.40 6.41 7.81
N ARG A 121 -1.27 6.04 6.55
CA ARG A 121 -0.07 6.37 5.76
C ARG A 121 0.04 7.86 5.48
N ALA A 122 -1.05 8.52 5.15
CA ALA A 122 -1.12 9.97 4.96
C ALA A 122 -0.72 10.72 6.23
N GLY A 123 -1.22 10.28 7.39
CA GLY A 123 -0.82 10.80 8.69
C GLY A 123 0.68 10.63 8.94
N ALA A 124 1.23 9.46 8.66
CA ALA A 124 2.66 9.21 8.80
C ALA A 124 3.51 10.12 7.90
N ILE A 125 3.07 10.38 6.67
CA ILE A 125 3.75 11.28 5.73
C ILE A 125 3.63 12.75 6.17
N HIS A 126 2.46 13.16 6.66
CA HIS A 126 2.19 14.56 7.02
C HIS A 126 2.84 14.93 8.36
N PHE A 127 2.67 14.10 9.38
CA PHE A 127 3.16 14.34 10.74
C PHE A 127 4.56 13.80 11.00
N GLY A 128 5.14 13.06 10.04
CA GLY A 128 6.46 12.46 10.18
C GLY A 128 6.53 11.38 11.27
N TRP A 129 5.44 10.65 11.49
CA TRP A 129 5.39 9.56 12.46
C TRP A 129 6.37 8.46 12.07
N LYS A 130 7.31 8.20 12.98
CA LYS A 130 8.33 7.16 12.83
C LYS A 130 8.17 6.14 13.95
N LEU A 131 8.36 4.87 13.61
CA LEU A 131 8.49 3.86 14.63
C LEU A 131 9.80 4.09 15.41
N PRO A 132 9.80 3.89 16.76
CA PRO A 132 11.02 3.97 17.54
C PRO A 132 12.04 3.00 16.97
N SER A 133 13.11 3.53 16.37
CA SER A 133 14.23 2.70 15.91
C SER A 133 15.01 2.24 17.11
N TYR A 134 15.18 0.92 17.26
CA TYR A 134 16.08 0.36 18.26
C TYR A 134 17.51 0.73 17.88
N ARG A 135 18.05 1.75 18.55
CA ARG A 135 19.50 2.06 18.46
C ARG A 135 20.25 0.98 19.23
N ARG A 136 20.99 0.16 18.50
CA ARG A 136 22.17 -0.51 19.05
C ARG A 136 23.38 0.39 18.91
#